data_333adc21d9249a3dbceac63eda5c0f9f
#
_entry.id   333adc21d9249a3dbceac63eda5c0f9f
#
_cell.length_a   1.000
_cell.length_b   1.000
_cell.length_c   1.000
_cell.angle_alpha   90.00
_cell.angle_beta   90.00
_cell.angle_gamma   90.00
#
_symmetry.space_group_name_H-M   'P 1'
#
loop_
_entity.id
_entity.type
_entity.pdbx_description
1 polymer ?
#
loop_
_entity_poly.entity_id
_entity_poly.type
_entity_poly.pdbx_seq_one_letter_code
_entity_poly.pdbx_strand_id
1 'polypeptide(L)'
;MAKKKVEIKWSSEPDEHNYSAAESYLSLIYGESVAKVYVEKLRRGSASEFKAKDIFRASRLSLLGVSNAHVEKDEQKIESGQELRPLLLVRDSTNGKVIIADGYHRLCAIYPYDEDAVVPCKIV
;
A
#
# COMPACT_ATOMS: atom_id res chain seq x y z
N MET A 1 -18.46 15.32 -3.07
CA MET A 1 -18.00 16.19 -1.98
C MET A 1 -16.76 15.61 -1.35
N ALA A 2 -15.74 16.41 -1.19
CA ALA A 2 -14.50 15.97 -0.56
C ALA A 2 -14.72 15.65 0.92
N LYS A 3 -14.05 14.63 1.42
CA LYS A 3 -14.09 14.31 2.84
C LYS A 3 -13.33 15.36 3.64
N LYS A 4 -13.71 15.55 4.90
CA LYS A 4 -12.98 16.42 5.80
C LYS A 4 -11.54 15.96 5.89
N LYS A 5 -10.60 16.90 5.77
CA LYS A 5 -9.19 16.59 5.86
C LYS A 5 -8.82 16.11 7.25
N VAL A 6 -8.19 14.95 7.33
CA VAL A 6 -7.76 14.34 8.57
C VAL A 6 -6.28 14.00 8.42
N GLU A 7 -5.52 14.19 9.48
CA GLU A 7 -4.12 13.80 9.49
C GLU A 7 -4.03 12.27 9.51
N ILE A 8 -3.36 11.71 8.52
CA ILE A 8 -3.14 10.27 8.46
C ILE A 8 -1.83 9.96 9.18
N LYS A 9 -1.92 9.08 10.17
CA LYS A 9 -0.76 8.70 10.98
C LYS A 9 -0.17 7.38 10.46
N TRP A 10 1.14 7.30 10.47
CA TRP A 10 1.88 6.15 9.95
C TRP A 10 2.83 5.59 10.99
N SER A 11 2.90 4.26 11.06
CA SER A 11 3.98 3.62 11.79
C SER A 11 5.26 3.70 10.97
N SER A 12 6.40 3.57 11.62
CA SER A 12 7.70 3.69 10.94
C SER A 12 8.04 2.47 10.08
N GLU A 13 7.47 1.32 10.38
CA GLU A 13 7.79 0.06 9.71
C GLU A 13 6.54 -0.77 9.44
N PRO A 14 6.54 -1.57 8.35
CA PRO A 14 5.54 -2.63 8.21
C PRO A 14 5.70 -3.65 9.33
N ASP A 15 4.64 -4.40 9.64
CA ASP A 15 4.77 -5.51 10.58
C ASP A 15 4.92 -6.84 9.82
N GLU A 16 5.17 -7.89 10.57
CA GLU A 16 5.41 -9.22 9.99
C GLU A 16 4.24 -9.70 9.14
N HIS A 17 3.01 -9.37 9.56
CA HIS A 17 1.81 -9.71 8.82
C HIS A 17 1.80 -9.10 7.41
N ASN A 18 2.30 -7.88 7.27
CA ASN A 18 2.37 -7.21 5.97
C ASN A 18 3.33 -7.92 5.03
N TYR A 19 4.48 -8.34 5.54
CA TYR A 19 5.46 -9.08 4.73
C TYR A 19 4.92 -10.45 4.32
N SER A 20 4.23 -11.15 5.22
CA SER A 20 3.62 -12.44 4.89
C SER A 20 2.56 -12.31 3.81
N ALA A 21 1.72 -11.27 3.91
CA ALA A 21 0.69 -11.00 2.91
C ALA A 21 1.29 -10.68 1.55
N ALA A 22 2.36 -9.88 1.53
CA ALA A 22 3.07 -9.55 0.30
C ALA A 22 3.66 -10.80 -0.35
N GLU A 23 4.25 -11.69 0.43
CA GLU A 23 4.82 -12.93 -0.08
C GLU A 23 3.75 -13.80 -0.73
N SER A 24 2.60 -13.95 -0.08
CA SER A 24 1.49 -14.73 -0.62
C SER A 24 1.03 -14.17 -1.97
N TYR A 25 0.86 -12.86 -2.05
CA TYR A 25 0.42 -12.23 -3.28
C TYR A 25 1.46 -12.35 -4.39
N LEU A 26 2.71 -12.05 -4.09
CA LEU A 26 3.79 -12.12 -5.08
C LEU A 26 4.05 -13.52 -5.58
N SER A 27 3.80 -14.55 -4.75
CA SER A 27 3.97 -15.94 -5.17
C SER A 27 3.02 -16.33 -6.30
N LEU A 28 1.86 -15.70 -6.39
CA LEU A 28 0.93 -15.92 -7.50
C LEU A 28 1.46 -15.36 -8.82
N ILE A 29 2.26 -14.32 -8.75
CA ILE A 29 2.79 -13.63 -9.94
C ILE A 29 4.12 -14.25 -10.38
N TYR A 30 5.02 -14.45 -9.42
CA TYR A 30 6.41 -14.81 -9.70
C TYR A 30 6.82 -16.22 -9.27
N GLY A 31 5.95 -16.92 -8.53
CA GLY A 31 6.32 -18.17 -7.89
C GLY A 31 6.96 -17.94 -6.54
N GLU A 32 7.00 -19.00 -5.74
CA GLU A 32 7.39 -18.93 -4.33
C GLU A 32 8.82 -18.46 -4.10
N SER A 33 9.76 -19.00 -4.88
CA SER A 33 11.18 -18.67 -4.72
C SER A 33 11.47 -17.20 -4.99
N VAL A 34 10.90 -16.67 -6.06
CA VAL A 34 11.10 -15.27 -6.45
C VAL A 34 10.39 -14.34 -5.45
N ALA A 35 9.19 -14.72 -5.01
CA ALA A 35 8.45 -13.94 -4.03
C ALA A 35 9.26 -13.77 -2.73
N LYS A 36 9.91 -14.82 -2.26
CA LYS A 36 10.76 -14.75 -1.07
C LYS A 36 11.92 -13.78 -1.23
N VAL A 37 12.53 -13.75 -2.41
CA VAL A 37 13.62 -12.82 -2.71
C VAL A 37 13.12 -11.38 -2.66
N TYR A 38 11.98 -11.09 -3.26
CA TYR A 38 11.41 -9.74 -3.22
C TYR A 38 11.08 -9.30 -1.79
N VAL A 39 10.46 -10.19 -1.02
CA VAL A 39 10.09 -9.86 0.36
C VAL A 39 11.33 -9.60 1.22
N GLU A 40 12.38 -10.38 1.03
CA GLU A 40 13.64 -10.16 1.77
C GLU A 40 14.25 -8.80 1.42
N LYS A 41 14.21 -8.42 0.15
CA LYS A 41 14.67 -7.10 -0.29
C LYS A 41 13.82 -5.98 0.32
N LEU A 42 12.51 -6.19 0.40
CA LEU A 42 11.61 -5.22 1.02
C LEU A 42 11.93 -5.06 2.51
N ARG A 43 12.20 -6.15 3.22
CA ARG A 43 12.57 -6.09 4.64
C ARG A 43 13.81 -5.23 4.87
N ARG A 44 14.80 -5.37 4.01
CA ARG A 44 16.09 -4.67 4.14
C ARG A 44 16.03 -3.24 3.65
N GLY A 45 15.04 -2.90 2.86
CA GLY A 45 14.94 -1.59 2.22
C GLY A 45 14.54 -0.49 3.19
N SER A 46 14.89 0.73 2.84
CA SER A 46 14.44 1.92 3.55
C SER A 46 13.08 2.36 3.03
N ALA A 47 12.34 3.08 3.85
CA ALA A 47 11.07 3.66 3.43
C ALA A 47 11.31 4.79 2.43
N SER A 48 10.45 4.85 1.43
CA SER A 48 10.35 5.95 0.47
C SER A 48 8.95 6.54 0.59
N GLU A 49 8.73 7.69 -0.07
CA GLU A 49 7.43 8.35 -0.01
C GLU A 49 6.97 8.70 -1.41
N PHE A 50 5.70 8.40 -1.70
CA PHE A 50 5.08 8.72 -2.98
C PHE A 50 3.66 9.23 -2.72
N LYS A 51 3.15 10.04 -3.64
CA LYS A 51 1.77 10.51 -3.53
C LYS A 51 0.78 9.39 -3.83
N ALA A 52 -0.32 9.36 -3.10
CA ALA A 52 -1.37 8.35 -3.28
C ALA A 52 -1.81 8.25 -4.74
N LYS A 53 -2.06 9.39 -5.40
CA LYS A 53 -2.48 9.40 -6.80
C LYS A 53 -1.46 8.77 -7.75
N ASP A 54 -0.18 8.96 -7.47
CA ASP A 54 0.87 8.40 -8.32
C ASP A 54 0.97 6.88 -8.16
N ILE A 55 0.81 6.39 -6.94
CA ILE A 55 0.78 4.95 -6.69
C ILE A 55 -0.42 4.32 -7.40
N PHE A 56 -1.60 4.95 -7.30
CA PHE A 56 -2.79 4.46 -8.00
C PHE A 56 -2.57 4.37 -9.50
N ARG A 57 -2.08 5.46 -10.08
CA ARG A 57 -1.87 5.52 -11.52
C ARG A 57 -0.84 4.48 -11.97
N ALA A 58 0.23 4.31 -11.21
CA ALA A 58 1.27 3.35 -11.53
C ALA A 58 0.79 1.91 -11.36
N SER A 59 -0.12 1.65 -10.42
CA SER A 59 -0.64 0.30 -10.17
C SER A 59 -1.66 -0.15 -11.22
N ARG A 60 -2.31 0.80 -11.87
CA ARG A 60 -3.39 0.54 -12.85
C ARG A 60 -4.59 -0.19 -12.26
N LEU A 61 -4.75 -0.14 -10.94
CA LEU A 61 -5.88 -0.77 -10.26
C LEU A 61 -7.03 0.23 -10.09
N SER A 62 -8.24 -0.30 -10.00
CA SER A 62 -9.44 0.51 -9.77
C SER A 62 -9.56 0.88 -8.31
N LEU A 63 -10.15 2.06 -8.06
CA LEU A 63 -10.44 2.51 -6.70
C LEU A 63 -11.63 1.73 -6.12
N LEU A 64 -11.45 1.13 -4.95
CA LEU A 64 -12.53 0.52 -4.18
C LEU A 64 -13.10 1.54 -3.21
N GLY A 65 -14.43 1.55 -3.09
CA GLY A 65 -15.13 2.48 -2.21
C GLY A 65 -15.41 1.90 -0.83
N VAL A 66 -16.15 2.68 -0.05
CA VAL A 66 -16.49 2.34 1.34
C VAL A 66 -17.35 1.08 1.48
N SER A 67 -17.98 0.63 0.39
CA SER A 67 -18.74 -0.63 0.40
C SER A 67 -17.84 -1.85 0.59
N ASN A 68 -16.54 -1.71 0.34
CA ASN A 68 -15.59 -2.77 0.62
C ASN A 68 -15.24 -2.76 2.10
N ALA A 69 -15.44 -3.89 2.79
CA ALA A 69 -15.24 -3.98 4.23
C ALA A 69 -13.81 -3.64 4.68
N HIS A 70 -12.81 -4.00 3.88
CA HIS A 70 -11.41 -3.70 4.20
C HIS A 70 -11.12 -2.21 4.07
N VAL A 71 -11.66 -1.57 3.04
CA VAL A 71 -11.52 -0.12 2.85
C VAL A 71 -12.20 0.62 3.99
N GLU A 72 -13.42 0.23 4.35
CA GLU A 72 -14.16 0.84 5.45
C GLU A 72 -13.40 0.72 6.77
N LYS A 73 -12.82 -0.44 7.05
CA LYS A 73 -12.03 -0.65 8.26
C LYS A 73 -10.82 0.29 8.32
N ASP A 74 -10.13 0.47 7.20
CA ASP A 74 -8.98 1.37 7.15
C ASP A 74 -9.40 2.83 7.27
N GLU A 75 -10.54 3.21 6.70
CA GLU A 75 -11.10 4.56 6.89
C GLU A 75 -11.41 4.84 8.36
N GLN A 76 -11.95 3.85 9.06
CA GLN A 76 -12.22 3.98 10.50
C GLN A 76 -10.93 4.19 11.29
N LYS A 77 -9.85 3.52 10.92
CA LYS A 77 -8.55 3.74 11.55
C LYS A 77 -8.06 5.17 11.34
N ILE A 78 -8.19 5.69 10.13
CA ILE A 78 -7.81 7.06 9.81
C ILE A 78 -8.60 8.05 10.69
N GLU A 79 -9.92 7.89 10.74
CA GLU A 79 -10.80 8.78 11.48
C GLU A 79 -10.54 8.73 12.99
N SER A 80 -10.18 7.57 13.52
CA SER A 80 -9.90 7.40 14.94
C SER A 80 -8.46 7.75 15.34
N GLY A 81 -7.62 8.14 14.37
CA GLY A 81 -6.25 8.53 14.64
C GLY A 81 -5.29 7.36 14.85
N GLN A 82 -5.68 6.17 14.43
CA GLN A 82 -4.80 5.00 14.50
C GLN A 82 -3.75 5.06 13.39
N GLU A 83 -2.59 4.49 13.66
CA GLU A 83 -1.52 4.43 12.67
C GLU A 83 -1.80 3.37 11.61
N LEU A 84 -1.46 3.72 10.37
CA LEU A 84 -1.44 2.78 9.27
C LEU A 84 0.00 2.30 9.04
N ARG A 85 0.14 1.13 8.46
CA ARG A 85 1.45 0.59 8.12
C ARG A 85 1.86 1.02 6.71
N PRO A 86 3.17 1.25 6.47
CA PRO A 86 3.64 1.56 5.12
C PRO A 86 3.24 0.49 4.11
N LEU A 87 3.09 0.88 2.86
CA LEU A 87 2.78 -0.04 1.77
C LEU A 87 4.04 -0.80 1.33
N LEU A 88 3.84 -1.96 0.73
CA LEU A 88 4.90 -2.76 0.12
C LEU A 88 4.66 -2.81 -1.39
N LEU A 89 5.62 -2.34 -2.17
CA LEU A 89 5.51 -2.18 -3.61
C LEU A 89 6.66 -2.88 -4.33
N VAL A 90 6.37 -3.39 -5.53
CA VAL A 90 7.39 -3.97 -6.41
C VAL A 90 7.31 -3.29 -7.78
N ARG A 91 8.44 -2.81 -8.27
CA ARG A 91 8.53 -2.24 -9.62
C ARG A 91 8.45 -3.36 -10.65
N ASP A 92 7.47 -3.24 -11.54
CA ASP A 92 7.37 -4.09 -12.73
C ASP A 92 7.63 -3.20 -13.93
N SER A 93 8.90 -2.83 -14.10
CA SER A 93 9.31 -1.90 -15.13
C SER A 93 9.13 -2.46 -16.54
N THR A 94 9.20 -3.77 -16.71
CA THR A 94 8.93 -4.42 -17.98
C THR A 94 7.54 -4.10 -18.50
N ASN A 95 6.56 -4.09 -17.61
CA ASN A 95 5.17 -3.78 -17.95
C ASN A 95 4.77 -2.33 -17.64
N GLY A 96 5.72 -1.51 -17.20
CA GLY A 96 5.50 -0.10 -16.93
C GLY A 96 4.53 0.15 -15.79
N LYS A 97 4.56 -0.66 -14.74
CA LYS A 97 3.65 -0.51 -13.62
C LYS A 97 4.32 -0.85 -12.29
N VAL A 98 3.59 -0.58 -11.22
CA VAL A 98 3.97 -0.95 -9.86
C VAL A 98 2.97 -1.97 -9.34
N ILE A 99 3.47 -3.04 -8.72
CA ILE A 99 2.64 -4.04 -8.07
C ILE A 99 2.50 -3.63 -6.62
N ILE A 100 1.26 -3.47 -6.13
CA ILE A 100 1.00 -3.25 -4.72
C ILE A 100 0.98 -4.63 -4.06
N ALA A 101 2.11 -5.02 -3.48
CA ALA A 101 2.24 -6.34 -2.87
C ALA A 101 1.45 -6.43 -1.57
N ASP A 102 1.33 -5.32 -0.84
CA ASP A 102 0.50 -5.21 0.35
C ASP A 102 0.09 -3.75 0.53
N GLY A 103 -1.18 -3.54 0.90
CA GLY A 103 -1.69 -2.21 1.22
C GLY A 103 -2.65 -1.61 0.22
N TYR A 104 -3.14 -2.36 -0.75
CA TYR A 104 -4.09 -1.85 -1.74
C TYR A 104 -5.34 -1.24 -1.08
N HIS A 105 -5.94 -1.92 -0.10
CA HIS A 105 -7.13 -1.41 0.59
C HIS A 105 -6.82 -0.15 1.39
N ARG A 106 -5.63 -0.07 2.00
CA ARG A 106 -5.19 1.15 2.70
C ARG A 106 -5.12 2.33 1.73
N LEU A 107 -4.56 2.11 0.55
CA LEU A 107 -4.47 3.16 -0.45
C LEU A 107 -5.86 3.63 -0.91
N CYS A 108 -6.79 2.70 -1.09
CA CYS A 108 -8.18 3.02 -1.43
C CYS A 108 -8.86 3.84 -0.34
N ALA A 109 -8.51 3.61 0.93
CA ALA A 109 -9.05 4.38 2.05
C ALA A 109 -8.46 5.79 2.12
N ILE A 110 -7.19 5.94 1.77
CA ILE A 110 -6.47 7.22 1.84
C ILE A 110 -6.89 8.17 0.74
N TYR A 111 -7.01 7.68 -0.47
CA TYR A 111 -7.23 8.49 -1.67
C TYR A 111 -8.40 9.48 -1.56
N PRO A 112 -9.58 9.09 -1.04
CA PRO A 112 -10.70 10.03 -0.91
C PRO A 112 -10.46 11.18 0.07
N TYR A 113 -9.57 11.00 1.04
CA TYR A 113 -9.23 12.07 1.98
C TYR A 113 -8.30 13.09 1.33
N ASP A 114 -7.30 12.61 0.59
CA ASP A 114 -6.34 13.49 -0.05
C ASP A 114 -5.55 12.68 -1.09
N GLU A 115 -5.83 12.90 -2.36
CA GLU A 115 -5.12 12.21 -3.45
C GLU A 115 -3.64 12.57 -3.51
N ASP A 116 -3.27 13.71 -2.94
CA ASP A 116 -1.88 14.17 -2.86
C ASP A 116 -1.20 13.75 -1.56
N ALA A 117 -1.89 12.96 -0.72
CA ALA A 117 -1.29 12.47 0.52
C ALA A 117 0.01 11.72 0.24
N VAL A 118 1.03 12.04 1.02
CA VAL A 118 2.31 11.35 0.95
C VAL A 118 2.19 10.02 1.69
N VAL A 119 2.47 8.94 0.99
CA VAL A 119 2.30 7.57 1.49
C VAL A 119 3.67 6.93 1.64
N PRO A 120 4.08 6.59 2.88
CA PRO A 120 5.32 5.85 3.06
C PRO A 120 5.18 4.42 2.56
N CYS A 121 6.23 3.93 1.93
CA CYS A 121 6.24 2.58 1.39
C CYS A 121 7.67 2.08 1.26
N LYS A 122 7.81 0.75 1.21
CA LYS A 122 9.06 0.14 0.78
C LYS A 122 8.85 -0.35 -0.64
N ILE A 123 9.84 -0.13 -1.49
CA ILE A 123 9.73 -0.49 -2.90
C ILE A 123 11.04 -1.11 -3.39
N VAL A 124 10.92 -2.16 -4.17
CA VAL A 124 12.07 -2.82 -4.81
C VAL A 124 11.85 -2.94 -6.30
#